data_048ed06d0cec0eddcfa9f762becb26c2
#
_entry.id   048ed06d0cec0eddcfa9f762becb26c2
#
_cell.length_a   1.000
_cell.length_b   1.000
_cell.length_c   1.000
_cell.angle_alpha   90.00
_cell.angle_beta   90.00
_cell.angle_gamma   90.00
#
_symmetry.space_group_name_H-M   'P 1'
#
loop_
_entity.id
_entity.type
_entity.pdbx_description
1 polymer ?
#
loop_
_entity_poly.entity_id
_entity_poly.type
_entity_poly.pdbx_seq_one_letter_code
_entity_poly.pdbx_strand_id
1 'polypeptide(L)'
;MHGYIDSCTRTEISGWAIAGEEAVELVVEVDGVVVGQVRAAEPRADLGRNCGFRLAFARPLETVKKARVYCAGAGEELVNSPFEPRYQVLPPSAADLAWTHGLELPPLEQMRLIGSDRPEIFVAQGSRTADVLRDGLCEFFGDIQPSLRILDFGCGVGRSLLPLARRHAALWHGCDVNNHAIAYLNRAAPEIKARVSLYEPPLPFPDDSFDCVISISVWTHLPIGMHLPWLAEIRRVLRRGGLALISTSGPYVMNVRRRRGDPGWEHLHPEDLLEAGVIYRAYKNPDLTGVTASYGLTAHDPAHVQRVWSTIMPVLKTSVRALESTQDLHMLTKL
;
A
#
# COMPACT_ATOMS: atom_id res chain seq x y z
N MET A 1 3.96 -27.18 11.47
CA MET A 1 2.71 -26.37 11.48
C MET A 1 2.77 -25.34 10.35
N HIS A 2 1.64 -25.02 9.73
CA HIS A 2 1.52 -23.94 8.73
C HIS A 2 0.44 -22.98 9.17
N GLY A 3 0.70 -21.69 9.14
CA GLY A 3 -0.28 -20.69 9.60
C GLY A 3 0.25 -19.27 9.49
N TYR A 4 -0.64 -18.31 9.66
CA TYR A 4 -0.34 -16.91 9.41
C TYR A 4 -1.12 -16.00 10.38
N ILE A 5 -0.46 -14.94 10.87
CA ILE A 5 -1.12 -13.87 11.61
C ILE A 5 -1.65 -12.88 10.58
N ASP A 6 -2.98 -12.71 10.51
CA ASP A 6 -3.63 -11.79 9.58
C ASP A 6 -3.58 -10.36 10.11
N SER A 7 -3.83 -10.18 11.42
CA SER A 7 -3.79 -8.88 12.07
C SER A 7 -3.45 -8.99 13.54
N CYS A 8 -2.83 -7.95 14.09
CA CYS A 8 -2.68 -7.73 15.51
C CYS A 8 -2.94 -6.26 15.81
N THR A 9 -3.89 -5.99 16.67
CA THR A 9 -4.28 -4.64 17.11
C THR A 9 -3.98 -4.48 18.59
N ARG A 10 -4.34 -3.34 19.18
CA ARG A 10 -4.25 -3.14 20.63
C ARG A 10 -5.28 -3.93 21.41
N THR A 11 -6.31 -4.45 20.75
CA THR A 11 -7.46 -5.12 21.39
C THR A 11 -7.56 -6.59 21.06
N GLU A 12 -7.00 -7.03 19.96
CA GLU A 12 -7.10 -8.42 19.51
C GLU A 12 -5.98 -8.82 18.53
N ILE A 13 -5.80 -10.12 18.38
CA ILE A 13 -4.99 -10.72 17.32
C ILE A 13 -5.83 -11.79 16.61
N SER A 14 -5.65 -11.90 15.29
CA SER A 14 -6.32 -12.91 14.47
C SER A 14 -5.42 -13.49 13.39
N GLY A 15 -5.78 -14.68 12.93
CA GLY A 15 -5.04 -15.39 11.90
C GLY A 15 -5.61 -16.79 11.67
N TRP A 16 -4.78 -17.69 11.20
CA TRP A 16 -5.11 -19.09 11.01
C TRP A 16 -3.89 -19.98 11.23
N ALA A 17 -4.14 -21.25 11.60
CA ALA A 17 -3.10 -22.26 11.78
C ALA A 17 -3.62 -23.67 11.44
N ILE A 18 -2.77 -24.48 10.81
CA ILE A 18 -3.05 -25.85 10.37
C ILE A 18 -1.87 -26.74 10.80
N ALA A 19 -2.20 -27.84 11.49
CA ALA A 19 -1.27 -28.92 11.77
C ALA A 19 -2.04 -30.24 11.68
N GLY A 20 -2.03 -30.87 10.51
CA GLY A 20 -2.85 -32.05 10.22
C GLY A 20 -4.33 -31.73 10.10
N GLU A 21 -5.20 -32.61 10.65
CA GLU A 21 -6.67 -32.47 10.60
C GLU A 21 -7.26 -31.84 11.86
N GLU A 22 -6.51 -31.79 12.96
CA GLU A 22 -6.99 -31.28 14.24
C GLU A 22 -6.76 -29.78 14.38
N ALA A 23 -7.60 -29.15 15.21
CA ALA A 23 -7.46 -27.76 15.57
C ALA A 23 -6.22 -27.53 16.45
N VAL A 24 -5.45 -26.51 16.13
CA VAL A 24 -4.16 -26.20 16.76
C VAL A 24 -4.35 -25.30 17.99
N GLU A 25 -3.77 -25.68 19.11
CA GLU A 25 -3.66 -24.80 20.28
C GLU A 25 -2.46 -23.86 20.13
N LEU A 26 -2.72 -22.57 20.19
CA LEU A 26 -1.74 -21.51 19.99
C LEU A 26 -1.53 -20.70 21.25
N VAL A 27 -0.29 -20.31 21.49
CA VAL A 27 0.10 -19.32 22.49
C VAL A 27 0.36 -18.00 21.79
N VAL A 28 -0.17 -16.93 22.35
CA VAL A 28 0.04 -15.56 21.87
C VAL A 28 0.89 -14.80 22.88
N GLU A 29 2.01 -14.28 22.43
CA GLU A 29 2.91 -13.42 23.18
C GLU A 29 2.99 -12.05 22.51
N VAL A 30 2.88 -10.98 23.28
CA VAL A 30 3.02 -9.60 22.79
C VAL A 30 4.09 -8.89 23.61
N ASP A 31 5.08 -8.32 22.93
CA ASP A 31 6.21 -7.60 23.52
C ASP A 31 6.91 -8.37 24.66
N GLY A 32 7.04 -9.71 24.47
CA GLY A 32 7.69 -10.62 25.44
C GLY A 32 6.76 -11.11 26.57
N VAL A 33 5.48 -10.75 26.54
CA VAL A 33 4.49 -11.19 27.56
C VAL A 33 3.43 -12.08 26.91
N VAL A 34 3.21 -13.27 27.47
CA VAL A 34 2.10 -14.14 27.05
C VAL A 34 0.78 -13.48 27.43
N VAL A 35 -0.02 -13.13 26.44
CA VAL A 35 -1.31 -12.45 26.60
C VAL A 35 -2.51 -13.40 26.53
N GLY A 36 -2.31 -14.64 26.10
CA GLY A 36 -3.34 -15.67 26.09
C GLY A 36 -3.02 -16.89 25.26
N GLN A 37 -3.98 -17.80 25.25
CA GLN A 37 -3.98 -18.99 24.39
C GLN A 37 -5.29 -19.03 23.62
N VAL A 38 -5.25 -19.59 22.41
CA VAL A 38 -6.43 -19.67 21.53
C VAL A 38 -6.36 -20.91 20.65
N ARG A 39 -7.51 -21.49 20.38
CA ARG A 39 -7.63 -22.63 19.49
C ARG A 39 -7.95 -22.17 18.08
N ALA A 40 -7.19 -22.64 17.09
CA ALA A 40 -7.44 -22.37 15.67
C ALA A 40 -8.54 -23.29 15.14
N ALA A 41 -9.80 -22.91 15.36
CA ALA A 41 -10.98 -23.69 15.01
C ALA A 41 -12.11 -22.84 14.39
N GLU A 42 -11.90 -21.52 14.20
CA GLU A 42 -12.91 -20.66 13.56
C GLU A 42 -13.02 -20.93 12.06
N PRO A 43 -14.22 -20.78 11.48
CA PRO A 43 -14.41 -20.94 10.04
C PRO A 43 -13.55 -19.97 9.21
N ARG A 44 -12.87 -20.49 8.20
CA ARG A 44 -12.12 -19.73 7.20
C ARG A 44 -12.61 -20.10 5.81
N ALA A 45 -13.57 -19.32 5.31
CA ALA A 45 -14.19 -19.56 4.01
C ALA A 45 -13.17 -19.49 2.85
N ASP A 46 -12.18 -18.63 2.98
CA ASP A 46 -11.07 -18.48 2.03
C ASP A 46 -10.13 -19.69 1.96
N LEU A 47 -10.08 -20.49 3.03
CA LEU A 47 -9.28 -21.71 3.13
C LEU A 47 -10.13 -23.01 3.07
N GLY A 48 -11.47 -22.87 3.03
CA GLY A 48 -12.40 -24.00 2.94
C GLY A 48 -12.41 -24.91 4.18
N ARG A 49 -11.94 -24.44 5.35
CA ARG A 49 -11.82 -25.25 6.57
C ARG A 49 -11.89 -24.42 7.84
N ASN A 50 -12.08 -25.09 8.98
CA ASN A 50 -12.09 -24.47 10.31
C ASN A 50 -10.66 -24.45 10.88
N CYS A 51 -9.93 -23.36 10.67
CA CYS A 51 -8.55 -23.19 11.09
C CYS A 51 -8.22 -21.74 11.50
N GLY A 52 -9.21 -20.88 11.56
CA GLY A 52 -9.07 -19.51 12.01
C GLY A 52 -8.93 -19.42 13.51
N PHE A 53 -8.27 -18.36 13.99
CA PHE A 53 -8.26 -17.98 15.39
C PHE A 53 -8.45 -16.49 15.55
N ARG A 54 -9.05 -16.12 16.69
CA ARG A 54 -9.16 -14.75 17.18
C ARG A 54 -9.03 -14.74 18.69
N LEU A 55 -8.12 -13.95 19.20
CA LEU A 55 -7.93 -13.72 20.63
C LEU A 55 -8.13 -12.25 20.94
N ALA A 56 -9.22 -11.91 21.64
CA ALA A 56 -9.40 -10.60 22.22
C ALA A 56 -8.56 -10.48 23.50
N PHE A 57 -7.85 -9.38 23.65
CA PHE A 57 -7.04 -9.14 24.86
C PHE A 57 -7.94 -8.72 26.03
N ALA A 58 -7.61 -9.18 27.23
CA ALA A 58 -8.39 -8.89 28.44
C ALA A 58 -8.53 -7.38 28.73
N ARG A 59 -7.59 -6.59 28.25
CA ARG A 59 -7.60 -5.12 28.24
C ARG A 59 -6.84 -4.62 27.01
N PRO A 60 -7.20 -3.44 26.46
CA PRO A 60 -6.43 -2.83 25.39
C PRO A 60 -4.97 -2.60 25.82
N LEU A 61 -4.03 -3.00 24.98
CA LEU A 61 -2.60 -2.77 25.16
C LEU A 61 -2.27 -1.30 24.82
N GLU A 62 -1.31 -0.71 25.50
CA GLU A 62 -0.86 0.66 25.17
C GLU A 62 -0.18 0.71 23.80
N THR A 63 0.67 -0.26 23.54
CA THR A 63 1.35 -0.44 22.25
C THR A 63 1.44 -1.94 21.94
N VAL A 64 1.66 -2.29 20.69
CA VAL A 64 2.07 -3.62 20.25
C VAL A 64 3.25 -3.43 19.28
N LYS A 65 4.45 -3.74 19.72
CA LYS A 65 5.66 -3.66 18.90
C LYS A 65 5.89 -4.97 18.15
N LYS A 66 5.64 -6.11 18.84
CA LYS A 66 5.94 -7.43 18.32
C LYS A 66 4.96 -8.46 18.90
N ALA A 67 4.32 -9.23 18.04
CA ALA A 67 3.47 -10.34 18.45
C ALA A 67 4.09 -11.66 17.97
N ARG A 68 4.18 -12.66 18.85
CA ARG A 68 4.56 -14.03 18.50
C ARG A 68 3.37 -14.95 18.69
N VAL A 69 3.16 -15.83 17.73
CA VAL A 69 2.15 -16.88 17.82
C VAL A 69 2.80 -18.21 17.47
N TYR A 70 2.71 -19.14 18.39
CA TYR A 70 3.34 -20.44 18.26
C TYR A 70 2.48 -21.56 18.83
N CYS A 71 2.74 -22.79 18.39
CA CYS A 71 2.05 -23.98 18.87
C CYS A 71 2.36 -24.24 20.34
N ALA A 72 1.36 -24.43 21.17
CA ALA A 72 1.49 -24.62 22.61
C ALA A 72 2.37 -25.86 22.98
N GLY A 73 2.32 -26.92 22.19
CA GLY A 73 3.06 -28.16 22.46
C GLY A 73 4.48 -28.20 21.89
N ALA A 74 4.67 -27.69 20.67
CA ALA A 74 5.92 -27.83 19.90
C ALA A 74 6.78 -26.56 19.89
N GLY A 75 6.25 -25.42 20.31
CA GLY A 75 6.94 -24.12 20.23
C GLY A 75 7.16 -23.63 18.80
N GLU A 76 6.61 -24.30 17.80
CA GLU A 76 6.75 -23.96 16.39
C GLU A 76 5.94 -22.71 16.06
N GLU A 77 6.59 -21.69 15.51
CA GLU A 77 5.97 -20.39 15.23
C GLU A 77 5.20 -20.37 13.89
N LEU A 78 4.19 -19.52 13.79
CA LEU A 78 3.51 -19.23 12.52
C LEU A 78 4.48 -18.57 11.53
N VAL A 79 4.21 -18.74 10.24
CA VAL A 79 5.12 -18.34 9.14
C VAL A 79 5.58 -16.87 9.22
N ASN A 80 4.71 -15.98 9.65
CA ASN A 80 5.02 -14.55 9.80
C ASN A 80 5.20 -14.11 11.27
N SER A 81 5.39 -15.06 12.18
CA SER A 81 5.83 -14.82 13.56
C SER A 81 7.35 -14.72 13.62
N PRO A 82 7.95 -13.78 14.32
CA PRO A 82 7.27 -12.70 15.03
C PRO A 82 6.64 -11.67 14.07
N PHE A 83 5.39 -11.40 14.31
CA PHE A 83 4.64 -10.38 13.61
C PHE A 83 4.90 -9.03 14.28
N GLU A 84 5.52 -8.13 13.56
CA GLU A 84 5.62 -6.74 13.99
C GLU A 84 4.42 -6.01 13.39
N PRO A 85 3.39 -5.69 14.18
CA PRO A 85 2.28 -4.91 13.69
C PRO A 85 2.76 -3.47 13.48
N ARG A 86 3.44 -3.25 12.39
CA ARG A 86 3.79 -1.91 11.90
C ARG A 86 2.53 -1.18 11.43
N TYR A 87 1.44 -1.91 11.39
CA TYR A 87 0.06 -1.47 11.17
C TYR A 87 -0.80 -1.87 12.37
N GLN A 88 -0.66 -1.13 13.43
CA GLN A 88 -1.84 -0.97 14.23
C GLN A 88 -2.83 -0.23 13.31
N VAL A 89 -3.90 -0.90 12.90
CA VAL A 89 -5.12 -0.19 12.54
C VAL A 89 -5.59 0.43 13.85
N LEU A 90 -4.85 1.44 14.29
CA LEU A 90 -5.35 2.32 15.33
C LEU A 90 -6.63 2.90 14.74
N PRO A 91 -7.71 2.92 15.52
CA PRO A 91 -8.84 3.74 15.12
C PRO A 91 -8.26 5.12 14.77
N PRO A 92 -8.75 5.76 13.70
CA PRO A 92 -8.25 7.06 13.31
C PRO A 92 -8.29 7.98 14.53
N SER A 93 -7.20 8.68 14.78
CA SER A 93 -7.14 9.72 15.81
C SER A 93 -8.10 10.86 15.44
N ALA A 94 -8.38 11.75 16.38
CA ALA A 94 -9.13 12.97 16.06
C ALA A 94 -8.48 13.79 14.93
N ALA A 95 -7.14 13.80 14.87
CA ALA A 95 -6.40 14.46 13.81
C ALA A 95 -6.56 13.75 12.46
N ASP A 96 -6.62 12.40 12.46
CA ASP A 96 -6.90 11.63 11.25
C ASP A 96 -8.32 11.87 10.75
N LEU A 97 -9.30 12.03 11.64
CA LEU A 97 -10.69 12.29 11.28
C LEU A 97 -10.94 13.74 10.84
N ALA A 98 -10.09 14.68 11.25
CA ALA A 98 -10.32 16.11 10.98
C ALA A 98 -10.46 16.43 9.48
N TRP A 99 -9.71 15.75 8.60
CA TRP A 99 -9.80 15.97 7.17
C TRP A 99 -11.08 15.40 6.53
N THR A 100 -11.77 14.48 7.22
CA THR A 100 -13.04 13.89 6.72
C THR A 100 -14.25 14.75 7.03
N HIS A 101 -14.10 15.84 7.79
CA HIS A 101 -15.22 16.69 8.18
C HIS A 101 -15.95 17.25 6.95
N GLY A 102 -17.25 16.97 6.86
CA GLY A 102 -18.08 17.38 5.73
C GLY A 102 -17.82 16.61 4.41
N LEU A 103 -17.02 15.56 4.45
CA LEU A 103 -16.74 14.69 3.29
C LEU A 103 -17.60 13.43 3.36
N GLU A 104 -18.36 13.15 2.31
CA GLU A 104 -18.92 11.82 2.08
C GLU A 104 -17.79 10.87 1.69
N LEU A 105 -17.53 9.84 2.51
CA LEU A 105 -16.50 8.86 2.19
C LEU A 105 -16.88 8.03 0.96
N PRO A 106 -15.90 7.45 0.23
CA PRO A 106 -16.18 6.63 -0.94
C PRO A 106 -17.06 5.42 -0.59
N PRO A 107 -17.84 4.88 -1.54
CA PRO A 107 -18.53 3.62 -1.36
C PRO A 107 -17.57 2.50 -0.97
N LEU A 108 -18.02 1.58 -0.09
CA LEU A 108 -17.18 0.51 0.43
C LEU A 108 -16.57 -0.38 -0.66
N GLU A 109 -17.29 -0.60 -1.76
CA GLU A 109 -16.81 -1.34 -2.94
C GLU A 109 -15.58 -0.66 -3.57
N GLN A 110 -15.58 0.67 -3.66
CA GLN A 110 -14.44 1.44 -4.17
C GLN A 110 -13.26 1.45 -3.19
N MET A 111 -13.53 1.47 -1.88
CA MET A 111 -12.48 1.33 -0.87
C MET A 111 -11.81 -0.05 -0.93
N ARG A 112 -12.59 -1.12 -1.17
CA ARG A 112 -12.07 -2.49 -1.31
C ARG A 112 -11.12 -2.65 -2.49
N LEU A 113 -11.38 -1.97 -3.61
CA LEU A 113 -10.50 -1.99 -4.78
C LEU A 113 -9.07 -1.48 -4.47
N ILE A 114 -8.92 -0.63 -3.46
CA ILE A 114 -7.64 -0.09 -3.00
C ILE A 114 -7.17 -0.70 -1.67
N GLY A 115 -7.68 -1.88 -1.32
CA GLY A 115 -7.24 -2.65 -0.16
C GLY A 115 -7.74 -2.15 1.19
N SER A 116 -8.83 -1.37 1.22
CA SER A 116 -9.46 -0.90 2.46
C SER A 116 -10.88 -1.45 2.56
N ASP A 117 -11.09 -2.44 3.42
CA ASP A 117 -12.39 -3.09 3.62
C ASP A 117 -13.28 -2.38 4.67
N ARG A 118 -12.72 -1.35 5.35
CA ARG A 118 -13.39 -0.56 6.38
C ARG A 118 -13.06 0.93 6.26
N PRO A 119 -14.02 1.83 6.50
CA PRO A 119 -13.80 3.28 6.45
C PRO A 119 -12.66 3.76 7.36
N GLU A 120 -12.53 3.19 8.55
CA GLU A 120 -11.50 3.57 9.53
C GLU A 120 -10.10 3.24 9.00
N ILE A 121 -9.95 2.10 8.29
CA ILE A 121 -8.69 1.73 7.64
C ILE A 121 -8.38 2.71 6.50
N PHE A 122 -9.36 3.04 5.68
CA PHE A 122 -9.21 4.01 4.59
C PHE A 122 -8.70 5.35 5.12
N VAL A 123 -9.33 5.88 6.18
CA VAL A 123 -8.97 7.16 6.79
C VAL A 123 -7.56 7.11 7.39
N ALA A 124 -7.28 6.11 8.22
CA ALA A 124 -6.01 6.01 8.92
C ALA A 124 -4.82 5.78 7.96
N GLN A 125 -4.98 4.90 6.96
CA GLN A 125 -3.95 4.68 5.93
C GLN A 125 -3.76 5.93 5.07
N GLY A 126 -4.86 6.60 4.68
CA GLY A 126 -4.81 7.83 3.92
C GLY A 126 -4.01 8.91 4.64
N SER A 127 -4.29 9.13 5.93
CA SER A 127 -3.57 10.08 6.76
C SER A 127 -2.07 9.79 6.83
N ARG A 128 -1.69 8.55 7.15
CA ARG A 128 -0.27 8.17 7.27
C ARG A 128 0.49 8.30 5.95
N THR A 129 -0.13 7.85 4.85
CA THR A 129 0.46 8.01 3.52
C THR A 129 0.63 9.49 3.18
N ALA A 130 -0.39 10.30 3.45
CA ALA A 130 -0.31 11.75 3.23
C ALA A 130 0.80 12.43 4.05
N ASP A 131 1.03 11.99 5.30
CA ASP A 131 2.13 12.52 6.12
C ASP A 131 3.51 12.21 5.50
N VAL A 132 3.73 10.99 5.04
CA VAL A 132 4.99 10.62 4.34
C VAL A 132 5.17 11.42 3.05
N LEU A 133 4.10 11.62 2.28
CA LEU A 133 4.15 12.39 1.04
C LEU A 133 4.39 13.87 1.31
N ARG A 134 3.74 14.45 2.34
CA ARG A 134 4.01 15.81 2.81
C ARG A 134 5.49 15.99 3.15
N ASP A 135 6.06 15.06 3.91
CA ASP A 135 7.47 15.12 4.32
C ASP A 135 8.40 15.10 3.10
N GLY A 136 8.10 14.24 2.09
CA GLY A 136 8.83 14.22 0.83
C GLY A 136 8.69 15.53 0.01
N LEU A 137 7.49 16.11 -0.03
CA LEU A 137 7.25 17.42 -0.65
C LEU A 137 8.02 18.54 0.06
N CYS A 138 7.97 18.57 1.39
CA CYS A 138 8.68 19.56 2.20
C CYS A 138 10.20 19.39 2.11
N GLU A 139 10.70 18.16 2.06
CA GLU A 139 12.14 17.89 1.86
C GLU A 139 12.65 18.51 0.55
N PHE A 140 11.84 18.44 -0.52
CA PHE A 140 12.25 18.93 -1.83
C PHE A 140 11.96 20.42 -2.06
N PHE A 141 10.78 20.90 -1.69
CA PHE A 141 10.33 22.27 -1.95
C PHE A 141 10.52 23.24 -0.76
N GLY A 142 10.92 22.71 0.42
CA GLY A 142 10.93 23.45 1.68
C GLY A 142 9.56 23.53 2.36
N ASP A 143 8.50 23.79 1.59
CA ASP A 143 7.12 23.82 2.07
C ASP A 143 6.15 23.58 0.89
N ILE A 144 4.89 23.25 1.19
CA ILE A 144 3.83 23.09 0.19
C ILE A 144 3.19 24.44 -0.06
N GLN A 145 3.64 25.13 -1.10
CA GLN A 145 3.14 26.46 -1.47
C GLN A 145 1.79 26.36 -2.21
N PRO A 146 0.87 27.34 -2.03
CA PRO A 146 -0.43 27.36 -2.72
C PRO A 146 -0.34 27.39 -4.25
N SER A 147 0.79 27.81 -4.80
CA SER A 147 1.04 27.86 -6.24
C SER A 147 1.51 26.53 -6.84
N LEU A 148 1.92 25.55 -6.02
CA LEU A 148 2.39 24.25 -6.51
C LEU A 148 1.25 23.51 -7.19
N ARG A 149 1.52 23.04 -8.41
CA ARG A 149 0.63 22.18 -9.20
C ARG A 149 1.05 20.74 -9.00
N ILE A 150 0.24 19.97 -8.28
CA ILE A 150 0.56 18.60 -7.88
C ILE A 150 -0.46 17.65 -8.51
N LEU A 151 0.04 16.65 -9.22
CA LEU A 151 -0.78 15.57 -9.80
C LEU A 151 -0.60 14.29 -8.98
N ASP A 152 -1.69 13.66 -8.58
CA ASP A 152 -1.72 12.27 -8.12
C ASP A 152 -2.11 11.37 -9.29
N PHE A 153 -1.14 10.64 -9.85
CA PHE A 153 -1.31 9.68 -10.93
C PHE A 153 -1.66 8.30 -10.37
N GLY A 154 -2.83 7.79 -10.73
CA GLY A 154 -3.43 6.60 -10.14
C GLY A 154 -4.08 6.92 -8.79
N CYS A 155 -4.77 8.07 -8.71
CA CYS A 155 -5.29 8.59 -7.45
C CYS A 155 -6.44 7.75 -6.85
N GLY A 156 -7.07 6.86 -7.63
CA GLY A 156 -8.25 6.12 -7.21
C GLY A 156 -9.33 7.05 -6.65
N VAL A 157 -9.92 6.68 -5.53
CA VAL A 157 -10.88 7.51 -4.79
C VAL A 157 -10.20 8.54 -3.85
N GLY A 158 -8.92 8.81 -4.05
CA GLY A 158 -8.20 9.86 -3.33
C GLY A 158 -7.78 9.50 -1.91
N ARG A 159 -7.49 8.23 -1.60
CA ARG A 159 -7.12 7.81 -0.23
C ARG A 159 -6.01 8.66 0.37
N SER A 160 -4.94 8.96 -0.38
CA SER A 160 -3.84 9.84 0.04
C SER A 160 -4.02 11.28 -0.41
N LEU A 161 -4.66 11.50 -1.55
CA LEU A 161 -4.87 12.84 -2.13
C LEU A 161 -5.83 13.69 -1.31
N LEU A 162 -6.94 13.13 -0.82
CA LEU A 162 -7.93 13.84 -0.01
C LEU A 162 -7.33 14.44 1.27
N PRO A 163 -6.63 13.68 2.14
CA PRO A 163 -6.01 14.27 3.32
C PRO A 163 -4.91 15.29 3.00
N LEU A 164 -4.16 15.12 1.91
CA LEU A 164 -3.20 16.13 1.46
C LEU A 164 -3.91 17.43 1.05
N ALA A 165 -4.93 17.33 0.19
CA ALA A 165 -5.66 18.50 -0.31
C ALA A 165 -6.41 19.24 0.79
N ARG A 166 -6.92 18.53 1.79
CA ARG A 166 -7.64 19.12 2.93
C ARG A 166 -6.73 19.78 3.98
N ARG A 167 -5.46 19.35 4.04
CA ARG A 167 -4.49 19.85 5.02
C ARG A 167 -3.54 20.92 4.46
N HIS A 168 -3.35 20.94 3.13
CA HIS A 168 -2.35 21.80 2.48
C HIS A 168 -2.93 22.50 1.27
N ALA A 169 -2.76 23.83 1.24
CA ALA A 169 -3.14 24.64 0.10
C ALA A 169 -2.14 24.42 -1.06
N ALA A 170 -2.64 23.87 -2.17
CA ALA A 170 -1.91 23.72 -3.43
C ALA A 170 -2.94 23.55 -4.57
N LEU A 171 -2.50 23.51 -5.82
CA LEU A 171 -3.35 23.21 -6.97
C LEU A 171 -3.35 21.70 -7.21
N TRP A 172 -4.28 21.03 -6.56
CA TRP A 172 -4.37 19.57 -6.58
C TRP A 172 -5.09 19.05 -7.82
N HIS A 173 -4.46 18.05 -8.44
CA HIS A 173 -5.00 17.33 -9.58
C HIS A 173 -4.93 15.82 -9.30
N GLY A 174 -5.86 15.08 -9.89
CA GLY A 174 -5.84 13.61 -9.86
C GLY A 174 -6.10 13.04 -11.24
N CYS A 175 -5.58 11.86 -11.52
CA CYS A 175 -6.05 11.07 -12.66
C CYS A 175 -6.02 9.58 -12.33
N ASP A 176 -6.98 8.85 -12.90
CA ASP A 176 -7.10 7.39 -12.72
C ASP A 176 -7.84 6.80 -13.92
N VAL A 177 -7.61 5.52 -14.19
CA VAL A 177 -8.34 4.76 -15.22
C VAL A 177 -9.78 4.43 -14.77
N ASN A 178 -10.04 4.44 -13.45
CA ASN A 178 -11.33 4.14 -12.86
C ASN A 178 -12.25 5.38 -12.91
N ASN A 179 -13.16 5.41 -13.88
CA ASN A 179 -14.10 6.51 -14.08
C ASN A 179 -15.05 6.71 -12.88
N HIS A 180 -15.41 5.65 -12.14
CA HIS A 180 -16.25 5.76 -10.93
C HIS A 180 -15.52 6.46 -9.79
N ALA A 181 -14.23 6.18 -9.63
CA ALA A 181 -13.38 6.87 -8.66
C ALA A 181 -13.25 8.36 -8.99
N ILE A 182 -13.05 8.70 -10.25
CA ILE A 182 -12.97 10.10 -10.71
C ILE A 182 -14.33 10.81 -10.55
N ALA A 183 -15.44 10.16 -10.87
CA ALA A 183 -16.77 10.73 -10.66
C ALA A 183 -17.04 11.00 -9.17
N TYR A 184 -16.60 10.10 -8.30
CA TYR A 184 -16.67 10.31 -6.85
C TYR A 184 -15.83 11.54 -6.43
N LEU A 185 -14.57 11.62 -6.81
CA LEU A 185 -13.68 12.75 -6.45
C LEU A 185 -14.23 14.08 -6.91
N ASN A 186 -14.69 14.18 -8.15
CA ASN A 186 -15.26 15.43 -8.70
C ASN A 186 -16.53 15.87 -7.97
N ARG A 187 -17.28 14.94 -7.37
CA ARG A 187 -18.47 15.25 -6.56
C ARG A 187 -18.09 15.60 -5.12
N ALA A 188 -17.24 14.78 -4.48
CA ALA A 188 -16.95 14.85 -3.05
C ALA A 188 -15.89 15.91 -2.70
N ALA A 189 -14.98 16.23 -3.62
CA ALA A 189 -13.87 17.17 -3.44
C ALA A 189 -13.63 18.00 -4.71
N PRO A 190 -14.55 18.91 -5.07
CA PRO A 190 -14.48 19.68 -6.34
C PRO A 190 -13.26 20.60 -6.43
N GLU A 191 -12.59 20.86 -5.32
CA GLU A 191 -11.31 21.57 -5.29
C GLU A 191 -10.17 20.78 -5.94
N ILE A 192 -10.29 19.46 -6.06
CA ILE A 192 -9.36 18.58 -6.76
C ILE A 192 -9.80 18.44 -8.22
N LYS A 193 -8.94 18.82 -9.15
CA LYS A 193 -9.25 18.69 -10.59
C LYS A 193 -8.93 17.28 -11.07
N ALA A 194 -9.88 16.35 -10.92
CA ALA A 194 -9.68 14.96 -11.29
C ALA A 194 -10.16 14.65 -12.73
N ARG A 195 -9.39 13.83 -13.46
CA ARG A 195 -9.67 13.42 -14.86
C ARG A 195 -9.48 11.91 -15.04
N VAL A 196 -10.27 11.31 -15.89
CA VAL A 196 -10.05 9.93 -16.34
C VAL A 196 -8.80 9.90 -17.23
N SER A 197 -7.90 8.97 -16.98
CA SER A 197 -6.75 8.66 -17.83
C SER A 197 -6.96 7.34 -18.58
N LEU A 198 -6.13 7.09 -19.56
CA LEU A 198 -6.07 5.79 -20.22
C LEU A 198 -5.13 4.86 -19.46
N TYR A 199 -5.22 3.55 -19.76
CA TYR A 199 -4.31 2.55 -19.21
C TYR A 199 -2.89 2.68 -19.80
N GLU A 200 -2.75 3.22 -20.98
CA GLU A 200 -1.49 3.52 -21.66
C GLU A 200 -1.29 5.03 -21.80
N PRO A 201 -0.02 5.51 -21.85
CA PRO A 201 0.23 6.91 -22.14
C PRO A 201 -0.35 7.32 -23.50
N PRO A 202 -0.68 8.62 -23.70
CA PRO A 202 -0.32 9.76 -22.86
C PRO A 202 -1.38 10.12 -21.80
N LEU A 203 -0.95 10.87 -20.77
CA LEU A 203 -1.83 11.54 -19.82
C LEU A 203 -2.58 12.72 -20.48
N PRO A 204 -3.82 13.04 -20.02
CA PRO A 204 -4.62 14.13 -20.58
C PRO A 204 -4.16 15.52 -20.09
N PHE A 205 -2.83 15.73 -20.05
CA PHE A 205 -2.21 16.99 -19.60
C PHE A 205 -1.10 17.41 -20.56
N PRO A 206 -0.91 18.73 -20.78
CA PRO A 206 0.20 19.26 -21.58
C PRO A 206 1.57 18.95 -20.95
N ASP A 207 2.63 19.13 -21.73
CA ASP A 207 4.01 19.13 -21.25
C ASP A 207 4.20 20.18 -20.16
N ASP A 208 5.14 19.95 -19.24
CA ASP A 208 5.57 20.91 -18.21
C ASP A 208 4.41 21.48 -17.36
N SER A 209 3.38 20.66 -17.12
CA SER A 209 2.15 21.08 -16.43
C SER A 209 2.23 21.08 -14.92
N PHE A 210 3.13 20.29 -14.33
CA PHE A 210 3.15 20.03 -12.89
C PHE A 210 4.51 20.27 -12.27
N ASP A 211 4.50 20.79 -11.04
CA ASP A 211 5.65 20.92 -10.17
C ASP A 211 6.01 19.57 -9.54
N CYS A 212 4.98 18.80 -9.21
CA CYS A 212 5.13 17.46 -8.65
C CYS A 212 4.14 16.47 -9.25
N VAL A 213 4.58 15.23 -9.44
CA VAL A 213 3.72 14.07 -9.70
C VAL A 213 3.93 13.06 -8.58
N ILE A 214 2.84 12.70 -7.92
CA ILE A 214 2.78 11.62 -6.94
C ILE A 214 2.20 10.40 -7.64
N SER A 215 2.72 9.19 -7.36
CA SER A 215 2.15 7.95 -7.88
C SER A 215 2.34 6.82 -6.89
N ILE A 216 1.30 6.49 -6.16
CA ILE A 216 1.32 5.51 -5.09
C ILE A 216 0.58 4.25 -5.50
N SER A 217 1.27 3.12 -5.38
CA SER A 217 0.74 1.78 -5.71
C SER A 217 0.37 1.57 -7.18
N VAL A 218 0.89 2.37 -8.12
CA VAL A 218 0.70 2.18 -9.56
C VAL A 218 1.73 1.21 -10.12
N TRP A 219 3.03 1.49 -9.95
CA TRP A 219 4.11 0.61 -10.42
C TRP A 219 4.09 -0.77 -9.76
N THR A 220 3.49 -0.89 -8.59
CA THR A 220 3.26 -2.17 -7.91
C THR A 220 2.29 -3.10 -8.66
N HIS A 221 1.62 -2.59 -9.71
CA HIS A 221 0.61 -3.32 -10.48
C HIS A 221 0.86 -3.33 -11.99
N LEU A 222 1.73 -2.45 -12.49
CA LEU A 222 2.00 -2.35 -13.93
C LEU A 222 2.88 -3.52 -14.42
N PRO A 223 2.62 -4.05 -15.62
CA PRO A 223 3.55 -4.93 -16.32
C PRO A 223 4.88 -4.23 -16.58
N ILE A 224 5.97 -4.99 -16.60
CA ILE A 224 7.33 -4.45 -16.76
C ILE A 224 7.47 -3.54 -17.99
N GLY A 225 6.88 -3.94 -19.12
CA GLY A 225 6.93 -3.17 -20.36
C GLY A 225 6.30 -1.78 -20.31
N MET A 226 5.48 -1.51 -19.27
CA MET A 226 4.81 -0.22 -19.08
C MET A 226 5.61 0.76 -18.20
N HIS A 227 6.66 0.30 -17.50
CA HIS A 227 7.36 1.12 -16.52
C HIS A 227 8.08 2.32 -17.16
N LEU A 228 8.92 2.09 -18.16
CA LEU A 228 9.67 3.17 -18.80
C LEU A 228 8.79 4.09 -19.66
N PRO A 229 7.79 3.58 -20.43
CA PRO A 229 6.81 4.45 -21.07
C PRO A 229 6.09 5.40 -20.11
N TRP A 230 5.62 4.88 -18.98
CA TRP A 230 4.97 5.71 -17.96
C TRP A 230 5.96 6.68 -17.28
N LEU A 231 7.20 6.25 -17.03
CA LEU A 231 8.21 7.14 -16.46
C LEU A 231 8.56 8.29 -17.42
N ALA A 232 8.65 8.00 -18.72
CA ALA A 232 8.84 9.03 -19.74
C ALA A 232 7.66 10.00 -19.81
N GLU A 233 6.45 9.50 -19.62
CA GLU A 233 5.23 10.31 -19.57
C GLU A 233 5.17 11.20 -18.32
N ILE A 234 5.52 10.66 -17.15
CA ILE A 234 5.66 11.47 -15.92
C ILE A 234 6.69 12.58 -16.14
N ARG A 235 7.84 12.24 -16.77
CA ARG A 235 8.85 13.24 -17.13
C ARG A 235 8.29 14.31 -18.10
N ARG A 236 7.45 13.92 -19.07
CA ARG A 236 6.86 14.87 -20.02
C ARG A 236 5.99 15.90 -19.30
N VAL A 237 5.09 15.45 -18.41
CA VAL A 237 4.15 16.35 -17.73
C VAL A 237 4.77 17.14 -16.57
N LEU A 238 5.92 16.72 -16.03
CA LEU A 238 6.68 17.48 -15.05
C LEU A 238 7.40 18.65 -15.73
N ARG A 239 7.43 19.81 -15.09
CA ARG A 239 8.31 20.92 -15.47
C ARG A 239 9.77 20.59 -15.16
N ARG A 240 10.70 21.29 -15.77
CA ARG A 240 12.14 21.20 -15.38
C ARG A 240 12.31 21.57 -13.91
N GLY A 241 13.13 20.80 -13.20
CA GLY A 241 13.29 20.90 -11.76
C GLY A 241 12.09 20.37 -10.95
N GLY A 242 11.12 19.73 -11.59
CA GLY A 242 9.97 19.14 -10.91
C GLY A 242 10.30 17.81 -10.24
N LEU A 243 9.47 17.42 -9.28
CA LEU A 243 9.60 16.23 -8.44
C LEU A 243 8.63 15.13 -8.86
N ALA A 244 9.09 13.87 -8.90
CA ALA A 244 8.21 12.70 -8.87
C ALA A 244 8.41 11.92 -7.56
N LEU A 245 7.31 11.57 -6.90
CA LEU A 245 7.24 10.67 -5.75
C LEU A 245 6.53 9.38 -6.18
N ILE A 246 7.28 8.32 -6.37
CA ILE A 246 6.77 7.06 -6.95
C ILE A 246 7.02 5.91 -5.99
N SER A 247 5.98 5.10 -5.73
CA SER A 247 6.14 3.92 -4.88
C SER A 247 6.27 2.62 -5.67
N THR A 248 7.05 1.69 -5.11
CA THR A 248 7.19 0.32 -5.60
C THR A 248 7.07 -0.69 -4.46
N SER A 249 6.77 -1.95 -4.79
CA SER A 249 6.91 -3.06 -3.87
C SER A 249 8.34 -3.59 -3.93
N GLY A 250 9.05 -3.57 -2.80
CA GLY A 250 10.41 -4.08 -2.69
C GLY A 250 10.50 -5.57 -2.29
N PRO A 251 11.72 -6.06 -1.99
CA PRO A 251 11.96 -7.46 -1.58
C PRO A 251 11.13 -7.91 -0.38
N TYR A 252 10.76 -6.99 0.50
CA TYR A 252 9.92 -7.30 1.67
C TYR A 252 8.54 -7.81 1.25
N VAL A 253 7.86 -7.13 0.33
CA VAL A 253 6.53 -7.55 -0.15
C VAL A 253 6.61 -8.89 -0.85
N MET A 254 7.65 -9.11 -1.67
CA MET A 254 7.89 -10.41 -2.30
C MET A 254 8.03 -11.53 -1.27
N ASN A 255 8.82 -11.32 -0.21
CA ASN A 255 8.96 -12.29 0.89
C ASN A 255 7.63 -12.59 1.60
N VAL A 256 6.83 -11.55 1.85
CA VAL A 256 5.50 -11.72 2.44
C VAL A 256 4.62 -12.60 1.55
N ARG A 257 4.59 -12.32 0.24
CA ARG A 257 3.81 -13.09 -0.74
C ARG A 257 4.27 -14.55 -0.83
N ARG A 258 5.59 -14.77 -0.90
CA ARG A 258 6.17 -16.12 -0.90
C ARG A 258 5.76 -16.91 0.35
N ARG A 259 5.91 -16.32 1.54
CA ARG A 259 5.57 -16.97 2.81
C ARG A 259 4.09 -17.28 2.94
N ARG A 260 3.22 -16.49 2.30
CA ARG A 260 1.77 -16.75 2.21
C ARG A 260 1.43 -17.90 1.26
N GLY A 261 2.35 -18.30 0.39
CA GLY A 261 2.06 -19.21 -0.71
C GLY A 261 1.16 -18.58 -1.77
N ASP A 262 1.27 -17.25 -1.95
CA ASP A 262 0.47 -16.56 -2.98
C ASP A 262 0.83 -17.11 -4.35
N PRO A 263 -0.15 -17.46 -5.22
CA PRO A 263 0.08 -18.11 -6.50
C PRO A 263 1.08 -17.34 -7.39
N GLY A 264 2.15 -18.06 -7.81
CA GLY A 264 3.22 -17.52 -8.63
C GLY A 264 4.31 -16.75 -7.85
N TRP A 265 4.19 -16.68 -6.51
CA TRP A 265 5.20 -16.08 -5.63
C TRP A 265 5.84 -17.11 -4.70
N GLU A 266 5.24 -18.27 -4.51
CA GLU A 266 5.60 -19.31 -3.54
C GLU A 266 7.02 -19.86 -3.74
N HIS A 267 7.53 -19.84 -4.98
CA HIS A 267 8.86 -20.36 -5.35
C HIS A 267 9.91 -19.27 -5.57
N LEU A 268 9.53 -17.98 -5.39
CA LEU A 268 10.46 -16.88 -5.61
C LEU A 268 11.25 -16.57 -4.34
N HIS A 269 12.56 -16.36 -4.50
CA HIS A 269 13.46 -15.94 -3.45
C HIS A 269 13.92 -14.49 -3.65
N PRO A 270 14.41 -13.80 -2.59
CA PRO A 270 14.94 -12.44 -2.73
C PRO A 270 16.07 -12.35 -3.76
N GLU A 271 16.86 -13.41 -3.92
CA GLU A 271 17.94 -13.51 -4.89
C GLU A 271 17.44 -13.42 -6.33
N ASP A 272 16.26 -14.02 -6.62
CA ASP A 272 15.66 -13.94 -7.96
C ASP A 272 15.31 -12.49 -8.33
N LEU A 273 14.90 -11.69 -7.34
CA LEU A 273 14.61 -10.27 -7.54
C LEU A 273 15.90 -9.45 -7.75
N LEU A 274 16.96 -9.77 -7.02
CA LEU A 274 18.27 -9.12 -7.20
C LEU A 274 18.82 -9.39 -8.61
N GLU A 275 18.69 -10.62 -9.10
CA GLU A 275 19.16 -11.02 -10.43
C GLU A 275 18.29 -10.38 -11.53
N ALA A 276 16.97 -10.49 -11.45
CA ALA A 276 16.03 -9.98 -12.45
C ALA A 276 15.88 -8.44 -12.38
N GLY A 277 16.07 -7.84 -11.21
CA GLY A 277 15.83 -6.44 -10.91
C GLY A 277 14.36 -6.07 -10.78
N VAL A 278 13.46 -6.75 -11.49
CA VAL A 278 12.01 -6.58 -11.43
C VAL A 278 11.30 -7.88 -11.77
N ILE A 279 10.27 -8.22 -11.00
CA ILE A 279 9.46 -9.43 -11.20
C ILE A 279 7.99 -9.02 -11.24
N TYR A 280 7.28 -9.46 -12.29
CA TYR A 280 5.85 -9.24 -12.48
C TYR A 280 5.08 -10.56 -12.51
N ARG A 281 3.91 -10.59 -11.90
CA ARG A 281 2.95 -11.70 -11.95
C ARG A 281 1.53 -11.17 -12.18
N ALA A 282 0.93 -11.52 -13.31
CA ALA A 282 -0.46 -11.16 -13.61
C ALA A 282 -1.43 -11.81 -12.60
N TYR A 283 -2.51 -11.11 -12.28
CA TYR A 283 -3.60 -11.71 -11.51
C TYR A 283 -4.29 -12.80 -12.33
N LYS A 284 -4.63 -13.92 -11.68
CA LYS A 284 -5.38 -15.01 -12.33
C LYS A 284 -6.84 -14.63 -12.64
N ASN A 285 -7.38 -13.62 -11.99
CA ASN A 285 -8.77 -13.19 -12.10
C ASN A 285 -8.85 -11.67 -12.21
N PRO A 286 -8.66 -11.10 -13.42
CA PRO A 286 -8.66 -9.64 -13.64
C PRO A 286 -10.02 -8.98 -13.37
N ASP A 287 -11.12 -9.73 -13.39
CA ASP A 287 -12.48 -9.21 -13.18
C ASP A 287 -12.71 -8.59 -11.79
N LEU A 288 -11.86 -8.91 -10.81
CA LEU A 288 -11.96 -8.36 -9.45
C LEU A 288 -11.52 -6.89 -9.35
N THR A 289 -10.83 -6.37 -10.36
CA THR A 289 -10.21 -5.05 -10.28
C THR A 289 -10.87 -4.00 -11.18
N GLY A 290 -11.73 -4.41 -12.11
CA GLY A 290 -12.29 -3.52 -13.15
C GLY A 290 -11.21 -2.92 -14.07
N VAL A 291 -9.99 -3.44 -14.02
CA VAL A 291 -8.82 -3.02 -14.80
C VAL A 291 -8.39 -4.20 -15.69
N THR A 292 -7.71 -3.91 -16.78
CA THR A 292 -7.37 -4.83 -17.88
C THR A 292 -6.73 -6.16 -17.45
N ALA A 293 -6.78 -7.17 -18.31
CA ALA A 293 -6.18 -8.50 -18.13
C ALA A 293 -4.67 -8.49 -17.83
N SER A 294 -4.00 -7.36 -18.01
CA SER A 294 -2.59 -7.15 -17.69
C SER A 294 -2.32 -6.56 -16.30
N TYR A 295 -3.33 -6.43 -15.46
CA TYR A 295 -3.14 -5.98 -14.08
C TYR A 295 -2.57 -7.11 -13.21
N GLY A 296 -1.56 -6.80 -12.40
CA GLY A 296 -0.85 -7.81 -11.64
C GLY A 296 -0.17 -7.27 -10.38
N LEU A 297 0.85 -7.98 -9.97
CA LEU A 297 1.75 -7.54 -8.89
C LEU A 297 3.18 -7.48 -9.41
N THR A 298 3.87 -6.39 -9.09
CA THR A 298 5.26 -6.16 -9.47
C THR A 298 6.10 -5.89 -8.23
N ALA A 299 7.22 -6.59 -8.12
CA ALA A 299 8.26 -6.31 -7.15
C ALA A 299 9.50 -5.74 -7.87
N HIS A 300 10.16 -4.77 -7.24
CA HIS A 300 11.35 -4.10 -7.76
C HIS A 300 12.51 -4.25 -6.78
N ASP A 301 13.69 -4.51 -7.29
CA ASP A 301 14.93 -4.28 -6.56
C ASP A 301 15.24 -2.77 -6.55
N PRO A 302 15.48 -2.15 -5.37
CA PRO A 302 15.79 -0.72 -5.29
C PRO A 302 17.03 -0.29 -6.09
N ALA A 303 18.03 -1.15 -6.21
CA ALA A 303 19.22 -0.86 -7.01
C ALA A 303 18.90 -0.88 -8.51
N HIS A 304 17.98 -1.75 -8.95
CA HIS A 304 17.47 -1.74 -10.31
C HIS A 304 16.72 -0.44 -10.61
N VAL A 305 15.84 0.01 -9.71
CA VAL A 305 15.15 1.30 -9.85
C VAL A 305 16.17 2.42 -9.98
N GLN A 306 17.15 2.48 -9.09
CA GLN A 306 18.21 3.50 -9.15
C GLN A 306 18.94 3.50 -10.50
N ARG A 307 19.34 2.34 -10.99
CA ARG A 307 20.11 2.22 -12.23
C ARG A 307 19.28 2.49 -13.49
N VAL A 308 18.09 1.85 -13.59
CA VAL A 308 17.30 1.85 -14.81
C VAL A 308 16.45 3.12 -14.92
N TRP A 309 15.78 3.55 -13.86
CA TRP A 309 14.93 4.74 -13.92
C TRP A 309 15.74 6.03 -14.05
N SER A 310 16.97 6.04 -13.52
CA SER A 310 17.87 7.19 -13.69
C SER A 310 18.27 7.45 -15.14
N THR A 311 18.04 6.51 -16.06
CA THR A 311 18.21 6.74 -17.49
C THR A 311 17.14 7.68 -18.09
N ILE A 312 16.01 7.82 -17.41
CA ILE A 312 14.88 8.70 -17.81
C ILE A 312 14.83 9.94 -16.89
N MET A 313 14.84 9.73 -15.58
CA MET A 313 14.86 10.78 -14.56
C MET A 313 15.79 10.37 -13.42
N PRO A 314 16.74 11.23 -13.00
CA PRO A 314 17.59 10.95 -11.85
C PRO A 314 16.77 10.57 -10.61
N VAL A 315 17.09 9.41 -10.02
CA VAL A 315 16.57 8.99 -8.72
C VAL A 315 17.46 9.64 -7.65
N LEU A 316 16.91 10.59 -6.91
CA LEU A 316 17.62 11.35 -5.88
C LEU A 316 17.72 10.57 -4.57
N LYS A 317 16.66 9.84 -4.23
CA LYS A 317 16.54 9.13 -2.95
C LYS A 317 15.58 7.96 -3.08
N THR A 318 15.90 6.87 -2.41
CA THR A 318 14.99 5.75 -2.18
C THR A 318 14.83 5.52 -0.68
N SER A 319 13.61 5.64 -0.19
CA SER A 319 13.25 5.35 1.20
C SER A 319 12.56 3.98 1.25
N VAL A 320 13.31 2.97 1.69
CA VAL A 320 12.82 1.59 1.74
C VAL A 320 11.72 1.46 2.78
N ARG A 321 10.59 0.83 2.39
CA ARG A 321 9.43 0.57 3.25
C ARG A 321 8.83 1.82 3.89
N ALA A 322 8.93 2.96 3.21
CA ALA A 322 8.47 4.25 3.71
C ALA A 322 6.94 4.33 3.80
N LEU A 323 6.23 3.69 2.86
CA LEU A 323 4.78 3.71 2.82
C LEU A 323 4.20 2.43 3.42
N GLU A 324 3.39 2.61 4.44
CA GLU A 324 2.71 1.51 5.14
C GLU A 324 3.69 0.39 5.53
N SER A 325 4.99 0.69 5.75
CA SER A 325 6.12 -0.22 5.98
C SER A 325 6.23 -1.39 4.98
N THR A 326 5.59 -1.28 3.83
CA THR A 326 5.60 -2.28 2.78
C THR A 326 6.20 -1.79 1.48
N GLN A 327 5.84 -0.56 1.06
CA GLN A 327 6.31 -0.03 -0.22
C GLN A 327 7.49 0.92 -0.02
N ASP A 328 8.40 0.86 -0.96
CA ASP A 328 9.51 1.80 -1.08
C ASP A 328 9.01 3.08 -1.75
N LEU A 329 9.54 4.23 -1.36
CA LEU A 329 9.26 5.52 -1.98
C LEU A 329 10.51 6.07 -2.65
N HIS A 330 10.40 6.37 -3.92
CA HIS A 330 11.46 6.94 -4.74
C HIS A 330 11.19 8.41 -5.04
N MET A 331 12.20 9.25 -4.83
CA MET A 331 12.21 10.66 -5.23
C MET A 331 13.01 10.80 -6.52
N LEU A 332 12.38 11.31 -7.57
CA LEU A 332 13.03 11.55 -8.87
C LEU A 332 12.85 13.01 -9.28
N THR A 333 13.72 13.52 -10.13
CA THR A 333 13.60 14.88 -10.65
C THR A 333 13.79 14.94 -12.17
N LYS A 334 13.09 15.87 -12.81
CA LYS A 334 13.31 16.21 -14.22
C LYS A 334 14.39 17.29 -14.30
N LEU A 335 15.54 16.97 -14.86
CA LEU A 335 16.61 17.93 -15.17
C LEU A 335 16.28 18.78 -16.41
#